data_5c8d2dbee34e49120504b7b99f1fd115
#
_entry.id   5c8d2dbee34e49120504b7b99f1fd115
#
_cell.length_a   1.000
_cell.length_b   1.000
_cell.length_c   1.000
_cell.angle_alpha   90.00
_cell.angle_beta   90.00
_cell.angle_gamma   90.00
#
_symmetry.space_group_name_H-M   'P 1'
#
loop_
_entity.id
_entity.type
_entity.pdbx_description
1 polymer ?
#
loop_
_entity_poly.entity_id
_entity_poly.type
_entity_poly.pdbx_seq_one_letter_code
_entity_poly.pdbx_strand_id
1 'polypeptide(L)'
;MRCLLLACLLPLQSFAALPIVEKTDLFTGGEGGSALYRIPGIVVTTKGTVLAYCEARRKSGADWGEIEVQLRRSTDGGKSWAAPQHIAHMGERIEGNPHKQDPEGAREQTVNNPVAIVDRDGRTVHFLYCINYARCFYMRSTDDGVTFSKPVEITAAFDAFSPKCPWNVLATGPGHGIQIKSGRLVVPVWLAYGKNPGDHSPSMAGTIYSDDGGITWKAGDIAVPNEGELKNPNETSVAELSDGRVMLNTRSVSKASRRLITTSTDGATGWSTPAFDAALWEPICMAGLLALPQQPGTLLFSNPHSLELDAAGQPIPGGRGKRRNLSIKLSRDDGKTWPVNRTLEEGPSAYSDLAVLPDGTILCFYERDKRLTVARFPLGWLTGDPQPAR
;
A
#
# COMPACT_ATOMS: atom_id res chain seq x y z
N MET A 1 -5.47 25.09 74.26
CA MET A 1 -4.59 24.69 73.17
C MET A 1 -5.41 23.94 72.15
N ARG A 2 -5.74 24.55 71.00
CA ARG A 2 -6.41 23.89 69.86
C ARG A 2 -5.35 23.61 68.80
N CYS A 3 -5.05 22.33 68.55
CA CYS A 3 -4.19 21.92 67.41
C CYS A 3 -5.04 22.01 66.13
N LEU A 4 -4.61 22.88 65.21
CA LEU A 4 -5.04 22.84 63.81
C LEU A 4 -4.25 21.76 63.09
N LEU A 5 -4.96 20.71 62.62
CA LEU A 5 -4.39 19.78 61.63
C LEU A 5 -4.52 20.39 60.22
N LEU A 6 -3.35 20.75 59.65
CA LEU A 6 -3.25 21.15 58.25
C LEU A 6 -3.23 19.88 57.40
N ALA A 7 -4.33 19.59 56.68
CA ALA A 7 -4.37 18.54 55.70
C ALA A 7 -3.71 19.03 54.40
N CYS A 8 -2.53 18.53 54.09
CA CYS A 8 -1.89 18.70 52.78
C CYS A 8 -2.64 17.89 51.75
N LEU A 9 -3.44 18.54 50.93
CA LEU A 9 -3.99 17.96 49.68
C LEU A 9 -2.86 17.92 48.63
N LEU A 10 -2.26 16.77 48.41
CA LEU A 10 -1.41 16.53 47.25
C LEU A 10 -2.28 16.47 46.01
N PRO A 11 -1.95 17.19 44.92
CA PRO A 11 -2.69 17.07 43.68
C PRO A 11 -2.49 15.67 43.11
N LEU A 12 -3.61 14.96 42.89
CA LEU A 12 -3.60 13.74 42.07
C LEU A 12 -3.13 14.13 40.65
N GLN A 13 -1.89 13.81 40.31
CA GLN A 13 -1.40 13.84 38.95
C GLN A 13 -2.17 12.76 38.18
N SER A 14 -3.11 13.17 37.35
CA SER A 14 -3.75 12.31 36.35
C SER A 14 -2.68 11.91 35.34
N PHE A 15 -2.19 10.68 35.46
CA PHE A 15 -1.37 10.09 34.41
C PHE A 15 -2.28 9.87 33.19
N ALA A 16 -2.06 10.68 32.13
CA ALA A 16 -2.72 10.42 30.87
C ALA A 16 -2.33 9.00 30.40
N ALA A 17 -3.32 8.16 30.15
CA ALA A 17 -3.09 6.80 29.67
C ALA A 17 -2.34 6.84 28.33
N LEU A 18 -1.37 5.95 28.15
CA LEU A 18 -0.69 5.80 26.87
C LEU A 18 -1.70 5.45 25.78
N PRO A 19 -1.57 6.03 24.58
CA PRO A 19 -2.50 5.73 23.48
C PRO A 19 -2.49 4.24 23.15
N ILE A 20 -3.67 3.67 23.02
CA ILE A 20 -3.88 2.23 22.76
C ILE A 20 -3.96 2.01 21.25
N VAL A 21 -3.35 0.91 20.76
CA VAL A 21 -3.56 0.37 19.42
C VAL A 21 -4.72 -0.60 19.47
N GLU A 22 -5.76 -0.34 18.68
CA GLU A 22 -6.87 -1.27 18.48
C GLU A 22 -6.62 -2.09 17.22
N LYS A 23 -6.78 -3.42 17.28
CA LYS A 23 -6.58 -4.32 16.15
C LYS A 23 -7.83 -5.13 15.87
N THR A 24 -8.25 -5.19 14.60
CA THR A 24 -9.41 -5.96 14.14
C THR A 24 -9.01 -6.82 12.95
N ASP A 25 -9.18 -8.14 13.04
CA ASP A 25 -8.99 -9.04 11.91
C ASP A 25 -10.18 -8.93 10.95
N LEU A 26 -9.93 -8.53 9.71
CA LEU A 26 -10.99 -8.35 8.70
C LEU A 26 -11.19 -9.61 7.85
N PHE A 27 -10.10 -10.31 7.56
CA PHE A 27 -10.11 -11.49 6.72
C PHE A 27 -9.19 -12.55 7.33
N THR A 28 -9.67 -13.78 7.40
CA THR A 28 -8.94 -14.93 7.94
C THR A 28 -8.81 -16.01 6.87
N GLY A 29 -7.59 -16.46 6.58
CA GLY A 29 -7.35 -17.56 5.65
C GLY A 29 -8.04 -18.85 6.10
N GLY A 30 -8.68 -19.54 5.16
CA GLY A 30 -9.53 -20.70 5.41
C GLY A 30 -11.00 -20.37 5.65
N GLU A 31 -11.35 -19.08 5.79
CA GLU A 31 -12.72 -18.61 5.93
C GLU A 31 -13.23 -17.99 4.62
N GLY A 32 -14.55 -17.82 4.48
CA GLY A 32 -15.17 -17.18 3.31
C GLY A 32 -14.88 -17.88 1.98
N GLY A 33 -14.50 -19.16 1.99
CA GLY A 33 -14.16 -19.92 0.79
C GLY A 33 -12.81 -19.57 0.16
N SER A 34 -11.92 -18.88 0.87
CA SER A 34 -10.58 -18.51 0.40
C SER A 34 -9.50 -19.15 1.28
N ALA A 35 -8.51 -19.78 0.66
CA ALA A 35 -7.39 -20.38 1.37
C ALA A 35 -6.54 -19.32 2.08
N LEU A 36 -6.41 -18.13 1.47
CA LEU A 36 -5.64 -17.03 2.01
C LEU A 36 -6.15 -15.70 1.45
N TYR A 37 -6.00 -14.62 2.26
CA TYR A 37 -6.19 -13.24 1.84
C TYR A 37 -4.86 -12.52 1.85
N ARG A 38 -4.56 -11.76 0.78
CA ARG A 38 -3.29 -11.05 0.62
C ARG A 38 -3.49 -9.68 -0.05
N ILE A 39 -2.39 -8.93 -0.16
CA ILE A 39 -2.32 -7.68 -0.92
C ILE A 39 -3.30 -6.64 -0.35
N PRO A 40 -3.11 -6.20 0.89
CA PRO A 40 -3.98 -5.23 1.53
C PRO A 40 -3.85 -3.85 0.89
N GLY A 41 -4.98 -3.17 0.68
CA GLY A 41 -5.07 -1.76 0.38
C GLY A 41 -6.16 -1.11 1.21
N ILE A 42 -5.95 0.14 1.63
CA ILE A 42 -6.89 0.87 2.47
C ILE A 42 -6.93 2.36 2.09
N VAL A 43 -8.14 2.89 1.95
CA VAL A 43 -8.36 4.33 1.74
C VAL A 43 -9.48 4.83 2.63
N VAL A 44 -9.48 6.13 2.89
CA VAL A 44 -10.54 6.83 3.64
C VAL A 44 -11.16 7.88 2.72
N THR A 45 -12.48 7.81 2.54
CA THR A 45 -13.20 8.82 1.76
C THR A 45 -13.30 10.14 2.53
N THR A 46 -13.61 11.23 1.84
CA THR A 46 -13.82 12.53 2.48
C THR A 46 -14.99 12.56 3.47
N LYS A 47 -15.89 11.57 3.40
CA LYS A 47 -16.96 11.35 4.37
C LYS A 47 -16.52 10.58 5.60
N GLY A 48 -15.25 10.11 5.65
CA GLY A 48 -14.72 9.30 6.72
C GLY A 48 -15.02 7.80 6.60
N THR A 49 -15.62 7.36 5.49
CA THR A 49 -15.81 5.92 5.22
C THR A 49 -14.46 5.28 4.92
N VAL A 50 -14.17 4.18 5.59
CA VAL A 50 -12.98 3.38 5.34
C VAL A 50 -13.30 2.26 4.36
N LEU A 51 -12.49 2.12 3.31
CA LEU A 51 -12.56 1.05 2.34
C LEU A 51 -11.28 0.21 2.46
N ALA A 52 -11.40 -1.02 2.95
CA ALA A 52 -10.30 -1.99 3.04
C ALA A 52 -10.53 -3.10 2.03
N TYR A 53 -9.57 -3.32 1.14
CA TYR A 53 -9.69 -4.27 0.03
C TYR A 53 -8.44 -5.15 -0.07
N CYS A 54 -8.60 -6.33 -0.67
CA CYS A 54 -7.53 -7.31 -0.78
C CYS A 54 -7.82 -8.34 -1.87
N GLU A 55 -6.80 -9.14 -2.18
CA GLU A 55 -6.95 -10.38 -2.94
C GLU A 55 -7.47 -11.51 -2.05
N ALA A 56 -8.52 -12.17 -2.51
CA ALA A 56 -9.08 -13.39 -1.92
C ALA A 56 -8.64 -14.58 -2.78
N ARG A 57 -7.61 -15.31 -2.33
CA ARG A 57 -6.97 -16.43 -3.03
C ARG A 57 -7.68 -17.72 -2.70
N ARG A 58 -8.41 -18.28 -3.67
CA ARG A 58 -9.38 -19.36 -3.45
C ARG A 58 -8.73 -20.68 -3.05
N LYS A 59 -7.67 -21.13 -3.75
CA LYS A 59 -7.12 -22.48 -3.60
C LYS A 59 -5.83 -22.52 -2.78
N SER A 60 -4.97 -21.49 -2.87
CA SER A 60 -3.65 -21.48 -2.25
C SER A 60 -3.19 -20.04 -1.97
N GLY A 61 -2.01 -19.87 -1.36
CA GLY A 61 -1.36 -18.57 -1.19
C GLY A 61 -0.53 -18.10 -2.38
N ALA A 62 -0.53 -18.83 -3.50
CA ALA A 62 0.25 -18.49 -4.70
C ALA A 62 -0.23 -17.19 -5.35
N ASP A 63 0.67 -16.51 -6.06
CA ASP A 63 0.36 -15.27 -6.80
C ASP A 63 -0.45 -15.54 -8.08
N TRP A 64 -0.53 -16.81 -8.50
CA TRP A 64 -1.29 -17.29 -9.63
C TRP A 64 -2.36 -18.28 -9.17
N GLY A 65 -3.54 -18.22 -9.79
CA GLY A 65 -4.65 -19.11 -9.47
C GLY A 65 -5.99 -18.39 -9.54
N GLU A 66 -7.02 -19.01 -9.00
CA GLU A 66 -8.34 -18.39 -8.86
C GLU A 66 -8.28 -17.35 -7.73
N ILE A 67 -8.22 -16.08 -8.10
CA ILE A 67 -8.10 -14.94 -7.19
C ILE A 67 -9.18 -13.91 -7.52
N GLU A 68 -9.85 -13.42 -6.48
CA GLU A 68 -10.87 -12.37 -6.55
C GLU A 68 -10.42 -11.17 -5.72
N VAL A 69 -11.03 -10.01 -5.95
CA VAL A 69 -10.86 -8.84 -5.09
C VAL A 69 -12.08 -8.67 -4.20
N GLN A 70 -11.85 -8.61 -2.90
CA GLN A 70 -12.88 -8.36 -1.91
C GLN A 70 -12.63 -7.04 -1.18
N LEU A 71 -13.74 -6.39 -0.78
CA LEU A 71 -13.74 -5.12 -0.07
C LEU A 71 -14.65 -5.21 1.15
N ARG A 72 -14.24 -4.61 2.25
CA ARG A 72 -15.10 -4.31 3.41
C ARG A 72 -15.15 -2.81 3.64
N ARG A 73 -16.32 -2.32 4.03
CA ARG A 73 -16.58 -0.90 4.35
C ARG A 73 -16.79 -0.72 5.83
N SER A 74 -16.34 0.42 6.35
CA SER A 74 -16.67 0.91 7.69
C SER A 74 -17.10 2.38 7.61
N THR A 75 -18.20 2.74 8.25
CA THR A 75 -18.71 4.12 8.31
C THR A 75 -18.53 4.76 9.68
N ASP A 76 -17.85 4.07 10.59
CA ASP A 76 -17.59 4.52 11.98
C ASP A 76 -16.09 4.62 12.30
N GLY A 77 -15.28 4.86 11.26
CA GLY A 77 -13.84 5.02 11.36
C GLY A 77 -13.10 3.71 11.66
N GLY A 78 -13.58 2.58 11.16
CA GLY A 78 -12.94 1.27 11.30
C GLY A 78 -13.20 0.56 12.62
N LYS A 79 -14.22 0.96 13.37
CA LYS A 79 -14.64 0.29 14.61
C LYS A 79 -15.51 -0.93 14.32
N SER A 80 -16.43 -0.80 13.36
CA SER A 80 -17.21 -1.93 12.85
C SER A 80 -17.13 -2.00 11.31
N TRP A 81 -17.41 -3.17 10.76
CA TRP A 81 -17.17 -3.46 9.34
C TRP A 81 -18.34 -4.22 8.73
N ALA A 82 -18.78 -3.79 7.56
CA ALA A 82 -19.75 -4.52 6.77
C ALA A 82 -19.20 -5.89 6.33
N ALA A 83 -20.09 -6.78 5.91
CA ALA A 83 -19.69 -8.05 5.31
C ALA A 83 -18.79 -7.82 4.08
N PRO A 84 -17.84 -8.75 3.78
CA PRO A 84 -17.01 -8.65 2.58
C PRO A 84 -17.86 -8.70 1.32
N GLN A 85 -17.50 -7.88 0.34
CA GLN A 85 -18.12 -7.83 -0.98
C GLN A 85 -17.07 -8.17 -2.04
N HIS A 86 -17.42 -9.01 -2.99
CA HIS A 86 -16.67 -9.18 -4.23
C HIS A 86 -16.96 -7.96 -5.13
N ILE A 87 -15.94 -7.23 -5.59
CA ILE A 87 -16.15 -5.95 -6.26
C ILE A 87 -15.57 -5.86 -7.68
N ALA A 88 -14.51 -6.57 -7.99
CA ALA A 88 -13.80 -6.44 -9.25
C ALA A 88 -14.11 -7.60 -10.20
N HIS A 89 -14.30 -7.27 -11.47
CA HIS A 89 -14.48 -8.21 -12.59
C HIS A 89 -15.55 -9.28 -12.33
N MET A 90 -16.70 -8.82 -11.83
CA MET A 90 -17.83 -9.70 -11.53
C MET A 90 -18.58 -10.06 -12.83
N GLY A 91 -18.90 -11.35 -12.99
CA GLY A 91 -19.71 -11.86 -14.11
C GLY A 91 -18.88 -12.46 -15.23
N GLU A 92 -18.59 -11.72 -16.28
CA GLU A 92 -17.86 -12.23 -17.43
C GLU A 92 -16.40 -12.53 -17.11
N ARG A 93 -15.95 -13.73 -17.46
CA ARG A 93 -14.54 -14.13 -17.32
C ARG A 93 -13.82 -13.91 -18.64
N ILE A 94 -12.56 -13.53 -18.53
CA ILE A 94 -11.69 -13.44 -19.70
C ILE A 94 -11.19 -14.84 -20.00
N GLU A 95 -11.47 -15.32 -21.20
CA GLU A 95 -10.99 -16.62 -21.65
C GLU A 95 -9.47 -16.60 -21.86
N GLY A 96 -8.85 -17.69 -21.43
CA GLY A 96 -7.41 -17.89 -21.54
C GLY A 96 -6.60 -17.08 -20.52
N ASN A 97 -5.41 -17.58 -20.27
CA ASN A 97 -4.41 -16.90 -19.45
C ASN A 97 -3.07 -16.94 -20.21
N PRO A 98 -2.54 -15.80 -20.69
CA PRO A 98 -1.34 -15.78 -21.51
C PRO A 98 -0.09 -16.31 -20.77
N HIS A 99 -0.14 -16.38 -19.45
CA HIS A 99 0.96 -16.85 -18.61
C HIS A 99 0.81 -18.30 -18.13
N LYS A 100 -0.34 -18.94 -18.40
CA LYS A 100 -0.63 -20.33 -18.02
C LYS A 100 -1.03 -21.13 -19.26
N GLN A 101 -0.14 -22.00 -19.68
CA GLN A 101 -0.31 -22.81 -20.90
C GLN A 101 -1.04 -24.13 -20.65
N ASP A 102 -1.10 -24.60 -19.39
CA ASP A 102 -1.82 -25.82 -19.05
C ASP A 102 -3.34 -25.58 -19.02
N PRO A 103 -4.17 -26.60 -19.38
CA PRO A 103 -5.62 -26.43 -19.49
C PRO A 103 -6.32 -26.03 -18.18
N GLU A 104 -5.77 -26.40 -17.02
CA GLU A 104 -6.34 -26.05 -15.72
C GLU A 104 -6.01 -24.59 -15.37
N GLY A 105 -4.75 -24.19 -15.47
CA GLY A 105 -4.30 -22.84 -15.21
C GLY A 105 -4.88 -21.81 -16.17
N ALA A 106 -5.14 -22.17 -17.42
CA ALA A 106 -5.80 -21.30 -18.41
C ALA A 106 -7.27 -20.98 -18.07
N ARG A 107 -7.91 -21.80 -17.23
CA ARG A 107 -9.30 -21.59 -16.78
C ARG A 107 -9.38 -20.71 -15.52
N GLU A 108 -8.28 -20.59 -14.77
CA GLU A 108 -8.23 -19.75 -13.57
C GLU A 108 -8.09 -18.28 -13.95
N GLN A 109 -8.77 -17.42 -13.21
CA GLN A 109 -8.66 -15.98 -13.39
C GLN A 109 -8.02 -15.36 -12.17
N THR A 110 -6.84 -14.81 -12.37
CA THR A 110 -6.11 -14.08 -11.33
C THR A 110 -6.47 -12.60 -11.40
N VAL A 111 -7.41 -12.15 -10.54
CA VAL A 111 -7.71 -10.72 -10.37
C VAL A 111 -6.79 -10.18 -9.30
N ASN A 112 -5.80 -9.36 -9.68
CA ASN A 112 -4.65 -9.06 -8.84
C ASN A 112 -4.35 -7.56 -8.72
N ASN A 113 -3.54 -7.22 -7.71
CA ASN A 113 -2.97 -5.90 -7.47
C ASN A 113 -4.02 -4.76 -7.46
N PRO A 114 -5.05 -4.83 -6.60
CA PRO A 114 -6.05 -3.78 -6.50
C PRO A 114 -5.42 -2.48 -5.96
N VAL A 115 -5.87 -1.34 -6.53
CA VAL A 115 -5.46 0.02 -6.13
C VAL A 115 -6.68 0.93 -6.11
N ALA A 116 -6.91 1.65 -5.01
CA ALA A 116 -7.91 2.70 -4.94
C ALA A 116 -7.28 4.09 -4.89
N ILE A 117 -8.00 5.10 -5.40
CA ILE A 117 -7.72 6.53 -5.20
C ILE A 117 -9.03 7.19 -4.77
N VAL A 118 -8.98 8.08 -3.80
CA VAL A 118 -10.09 8.92 -3.42
C VAL A 118 -9.86 10.32 -3.96
N ASP A 119 -10.82 10.87 -4.70
CA ASP A 119 -10.79 12.26 -5.13
C ASP A 119 -10.74 13.22 -3.95
N ARG A 120 -9.96 14.28 -4.08
CA ARG A 120 -9.84 15.32 -3.04
C ARG A 120 -11.15 16.05 -2.78
N ASP A 121 -12.05 16.13 -3.77
CA ASP A 121 -13.38 16.67 -3.61
C ASP A 121 -14.41 15.66 -3.08
N GLY A 122 -13.98 14.40 -2.92
CA GLY A 122 -14.74 13.30 -2.33
C GLY A 122 -15.91 12.78 -3.17
N ARG A 123 -15.95 13.12 -4.45
CA ARG A 123 -17.04 12.69 -5.34
C ARG A 123 -16.85 11.28 -5.86
N THR A 124 -15.59 10.86 -6.02
CA THR A 124 -15.26 9.61 -6.70
C THR A 124 -14.26 8.81 -5.91
N VAL A 125 -14.48 7.50 -5.87
CA VAL A 125 -13.45 6.51 -5.55
C VAL A 125 -13.10 5.80 -6.84
N HIS A 126 -11.89 6.00 -7.33
CA HIS A 126 -11.33 5.31 -8.48
C HIS A 126 -10.77 3.96 -8.01
N PHE A 127 -10.92 2.94 -8.83
CA PHE A 127 -10.45 1.60 -8.51
C PHE A 127 -9.83 0.93 -9.73
N LEU A 128 -8.58 0.51 -9.60
CA LEU A 128 -7.83 -0.20 -10.64
C LEU A 128 -7.47 -1.59 -10.15
N TYR A 129 -7.36 -2.53 -11.07
CA TYR A 129 -6.90 -3.89 -10.82
C TYR A 129 -6.37 -4.51 -12.11
N CYS A 130 -5.62 -5.59 -11.97
CA CYS A 130 -5.12 -6.34 -13.10
C CYS A 130 -5.79 -7.71 -13.21
N ILE A 131 -5.76 -8.29 -14.40
CA ILE A 131 -6.16 -9.68 -14.65
C ILE A 131 -4.99 -10.41 -15.26
N ASN A 132 -4.65 -11.55 -14.62
CA ASN A 132 -3.60 -12.46 -15.08
C ASN A 132 -2.25 -11.77 -15.29
N TYR A 133 -1.98 -10.65 -14.57
CA TYR A 133 -0.80 -9.81 -14.77
C TYR A 133 -0.56 -9.37 -16.23
N ALA A 134 -1.61 -9.38 -17.05
CA ALA A 134 -1.54 -9.13 -18.49
C ALA A 134 -2.44 -7.97 -18.93
N ARG A 135 -3.48 -7.66 -18.17
CA ARG A 135 -4.50 -6.66 -18.53
C ARG A 135 -4.83 -5.80 -17.32
N CYS A 136 -5.00 -4.51 -17.53
CA CYS A 136 -5.37 -3.55 -16.49
C CYS A 136 -6.77 -3.00 -16.74
N PHE A 137 -7.55 -2.89 -15.66
CA PHE A 137 -8.94 -2.43 -15.69
C PHE A 137 -9.14 -1.28 -14.70
N TYR A 138 -10.05 -0.41 -15.04
CA TYR A 138 -10.50 0.72 -14.25
C TYR A 138 -12.01 0.68 -14.05
N MET A 139 -12.44 1.00 -12.85
CA MET A 139 -13.84 1.25 -12.48
C MET A 139 -13.90 2.38 -11.44
N ARG A 140 -15.09 2.94 -11.19
CA ARG A 140 -15.26 4.00 -10.20
C ARG A 140 -16.56 3.84 -9.42
N SER A 141 -16.55 4.38 -8.21
CA SER A 141 -17.73 4.55 -7.35
C SER A 141 -18.02 6.04 -7.16
N THR A 142 -19.28 6.41 -7.21
CA THR A 142 -19.77 7.77 -6.91
C THR A 142 -20.71 7.79 -5.70
N ASP A 143 -20.86 6.66 -5.03
CA ASP A 143 -21.73 6.43 -3.87
C ASP A 143 -20.95 5.97 -2.63
N ASP A 144 -19.72 6.48 -2.49
CA ASP A 144 -18.87 6.25 -1.32
C ASP A 144 -18.42 4.77 -1.18
N GLY A 145 -18.16 4.11 -2.31
CA GLY A 145 -17.70 2.71 -2.37
C GLY A 145 -18.80 1.68 -2.09
N VAL A 146 -20.09 2.05 -2.22
CA VAL A 146 -21.21 1.09 -2.08
C VAL A 146 -21.33 0.25 -3.34
N THR A 147 -21.29 0.92 -4.52
CA THR A 147 -21.31 0.25 -5.82
C THR A 147 -20.20 0.79 -6.72
N PHE A 148 -19.84 0.00 -7.73
CA PHE A 148 -18.83 0.38 -8.72
C PHE A 148 -19.40 0.27 -10.13
N SER A 149 -18.91 1.12 -11.02
CA SER A 149 -19.24 1.08 -12.45
C SER A 149 -18.79 -0.24 -13.08
N LYS A 150 -19.29 -0.52 -14.29
CA LYS A 150 -18.70 -1.57 -15.11
C LYS A 150 -17.23 -1.28 -15.36
N PRO A 151 -16.35 -2.31 -15.33
CA PRO A 151 -14.93 -2.11 -15.60
C PRO A 151 -14.68 -1.73 -17.05
N VAL A 152 -13.70 -0.84 -17.25
CA VAL A 152 -13.19 -0.44 -18.56
C VAL A 152 -11.73 -0.91 -18.63
N GLU A 153 -11.37 -1.59 -19.70
CA GLU A 153 -9.99 -1.99 -19.92
C GLU A 153 -9.14 -0.79 -20.33
N ILE A 154 -8.00 -0.62 -19.66
CA ILE A 154 -7.02 0.46 -19.89
C ILE A 154 -5.62 -0.08 -20.21
N THR A 155 -5.50 -1.35 -20.60
CA THR A 155 -4.23 -2.01 -20.90
C THR A 155 -3.42 -1.25 -21.95
N ALA A 156 -4.06 -0.68 -22.96
CA ALA A 156 -3.41 0.10 -24.01
C ALA A 156 -2.57 1.29 -23.48
N ALA A 157 -2.87 1.80 -22.28
CA ALA A 157 -2.04 2.83 -21.66
C ALA A 157 -0.60 2.36 -21.38
N PHE A 158 -0.39 1.06 -21.24
CA PHE A 158 0.92 0.47 -20.94
C PHE A 158 1.80 0.27 -22.18
N ASP A 159 1.23 0.33 -23.40
CA ASP A 159 1.99 0.12 -24.65
C ASP A 159 3.12 1.16 -24.81
N ALA A 160 2.95 2.35 -24.27
CA ALA A 160 3.96 3.40 -24.32
C ALA A 160 5.24 3.07 -23.53
N PHE A 161 5.21 2.11 -22.63
CA PHE A 161 6.40 1.62 -21.94
C PHE A 161 7.25 0.67 -22.80
N SER A 162 6.64 -0.01 -23.79
CA SER A 162 7.27 -1.08 -24.57
C SER A 162 8.62 -0.74 -25.21
N PRO A 163 8.88 0.49 -25.69
CA PRO A 163 10.19 0.83 -26.24
C PRO A 163 11.35 0.77 -25.22
N LYS A 164 11.06 1.02 -23.93
CA LYS A 164 12.05 0.97 -22.83
C LYS A 164 11.98 -0.34 -22.04
N CYS A 165 10.78 -0.91 -21.93
CA CYS A 165 10.51 -2.12 -21.19
C CYS A 165 9.55 -2.98 -22.04
N PRO A 166 10.02 -3.98 -22.79
CA PRO A 166 9.20 -4.87 -23.61
C PRO A 166 8.47 -5.86 -22.71
N TRP A 167 7.54 -5.33 -21.91
CA TRP A 167 6.85 -6.06 -20.87
C TRP A 167 5.97 -7.19 -21.39
N ASN A 168 5.88 -8.25 -20.61
CA ASN A 168 4.91 -9.33 -20.74
C ASN A 168 4.11 -9.53 -19.45
N VAL A 169 4.51 -8.87 -18.36
CA VAL A 169 3.80 -8.82 -17.09
C VAL A 169 3.62 -7.37 -16.70
N LEU A 170 2.41 -6.99 -16.31
CA LEU A 170 2.08 -5.67 -15.76
C LEU A 170 1.33 -5.82 -14.44
N ALA A 171 1.54 -4.87 -13.52
CA ALA A 171 0.73 -4.75 -12.33
C ALA A 171 0.69 -3.32 -11.81
N THR A 172 -0.43 -2.96 -11.20
CA THR A 172 -0.61 -1.73 -10.43
C THR A 172 -0.03 -1.88 -9.02
N GLY A 173 0.36 -0.80 -8.37
CA GLY A 173 0.82 -0.64 -7.00
C GLY A 173 1.60 -1.80 -6.37
N PRO A 174 0.98 -2.61 -5.48
CA PRO A 174 -0.38 -2.49 -4.92
C PRO A 174 -0.48 -1.45 -3.79
N GLY A 175 -1.60 -1.46 -3.05
CA GLY A 175 -1.92 -0.48 -2.01
C GLY A 175 -2.83 0.59 -2.58
N HIS A 176 -2.49 1.87 -2.45
CA HIS A 176 -3.28 2.96 -2.98
C HIS A 176 -2.50 3.85 -3.95
N GLY A 177 -3.22 4.52 -4.86
CA GLY A 177 -2.72 5.64 -5.64
C GLY A 177 -3.18 6.97 -5.03
N ILE A 178 -2.80 8.08 -5.65
CA ILE A 178 -3.12 9.42 -5.15
C ILE A 178 -3.72 10.33 -6.22
N GLN A 179 -4.53 11.29 -5.79
CA GLN A 179 -4.81 12.49 -6.55
C GLN A 179 -3.93 13.62 -6.02
N ILE A 180 -3.05 14.15 -6.85
CA ILE A 180 -2.19 15.29 -6.48
C ILE A 180 -2.96 16.62 -6.56
N LYS A 181 -2.38 17.70 -6.01
CA LYS A 181 -3.04 19.04 -5.93
C LYS A 181 -3.47 19.60 -7.29
N SER A 182 -2.79 19.23 -8.38
CA SER A 182 -3.19 19.63 -9.72
C SER A 182 -4.48 18.96 -10.23
N GLY A 183 -4.97 17.93 -9.52
CA GLY A 183 -6.12 17.11 -9.91
C GLY A 183 -5.74 15.83 -10.64
N ARG A 184 -4.46 15.64 -11.04
CA ARG A 184 -3.98 14.42 -11.68
C ARG A 184 -4.10 13.22 -10.73
N LEU A 185 -4.62 12.11 -11.24
CA LEU A 185 -4.56 10.81 -10.61
C LEU A 185 -3.24 10.14 -10.98
N VAL A 186 -2.53 9.59 -9.98
CA VAL A 186 -1.24 8.91 -10.16
C VAL A 186 -1.30 7.52 -9.54
N VAL A 187 -0.97 6.50 -10.33
CA VAL A 187 -0.90 5.10 -9.90
C VAL A 187 0.48 4.55 -10.20
N PRO A 188 1.22 4.11 -9.19
CA PRO A 188 2.45 3.36 -9.43
C PRO A 188 2.16 2.05 -10.15
N VAL A 189 3.05 1.67 -11.05
CA VAL A 189 2.99 0.40 -11.77
C VAL A 189 4.36 -0.25 -11.85
N TRP A 190 4.38 -1.56 -12.00
CA TRP A 190 5.60 -2.28 -12.32
C TRP A 190 5.37 -3.21 -13.50
N LEU A 191 6.44 -3.42 -14.26
CA LEU A 191 6.43 -4.11 -15.53
C LEU A 191 7.57 -5.12 -15.51
N ALA A 192 7.31 -6.36 -15.88
CA ALA A 192 8.37 -7.35 -16.03
C ALA A 192 8.47 -7.85 -17.47
N TYR A 193 9.71 -8.19 -17.86
CA TYR A 193 10.07 -8.59 -19.22
C TYR A 193 10.95 -9.85 -19.20
N GLY A 194 10.58 -10.81 -18.34
CA GLY A 194 11.23 -12.10 -18.24
C GLY A 194 11.12 -12.92 -19.52
N LYS A 195 11.94 -13.97 -19.60
CA LYS A 195 11.99 -14.85 -20.78
C LYS A 195 10.79 -15.79 -20.86
N ASN A 196 10.28 -16.22 -19.70
CA ASN A 196 9.13 -17.10 -19.64
C ASN A 196 7.85 -16.29 -19.38
N PRO A 197 6.71 -16.74 -19.93
CA PRO A 197 5.43 -16.14 -19.60
C PRO A 197 5.20 -16.10 -18.07
N GLY A 198 4.81 -14.94 -17.55
CA GLY A 198 4.53 -14.75 -16.12
C GLY A 198 5.74 -14.59 -15.21
N ASP A 199 6.97 -14.53 -15.72
CA ASP A 199 8.14 -14.17 -14.93
C ASP A 199 8.00 -12.74 -14.37
N HIS A 200 8.10 -12.58 -13.05
CA HIS A 200 8.05 -11.26 -12.38
C HIS A 200 9.40 -10.53 -12.39
N SER A 201 10.38 -11.03 -13.08
CA SER A 201 11.74 -10.45 -13.19
C SER A 201 12.42 -10.86 -14.51
N PRO A 202 13.30 -10.01 -15.08
CA PRO A 202 13.63 -8.65 -14.61
C PRO A 202 12.44 -7.69 -14.72
N SER A 203 12.43 -6.63 -13.88
CA SER A 203 11.32 -5.69 -13.81
C SER A 203 11.78 -4.23 -13.68
N MET A 204 10.90 -3.29 -14.06
CA MET A 204 11.05 -1.85 -13.92
C MET A 204 9.79 -1.27 -13.28
N ALA A 205 9.90 -0.10 -12.65
CA ALA A 205 8.77 0.61 -12.07
C ALA A 205 8.57 1.98 -12.71
N GLY A 206 7.30 2.39 -12.80
CA GLY A 206 6.88 3.68 -13.34
C GLY A 206 5.53 4.08 -12.80
N THR A 207 4.82 4.96 -13.51
CA THR A 207 3.46 5.37 -13.16
C THR A 207 2.57 5.40 -14.39
N ILE A 208 1.27 5.15 -14.19
CA ILE A 208 0.22 5.60 -15.10
C ILE A 208 -0.55 6.72 -14.44
N TYR A 209 -1.11 7.61 -15.24
CA TYR A 209 -1.82 8.79 -14.74
C TYR A 209 -3.04 9.13 -15.57
N SER A 210 -3.95 9.91 -14.98
CA SER A 210 -5.10 10.50 -15.64
C SER A 210 -5.23 11.98 -15.27
N ASP A 211 -5.46 12.84 -16.27
CA ASP A 211 -5.69 14.28 -16.11
C ASP A 211 -7.17 14.66 -16.19
N ASP A 212 -8.05 13.69 -16.43
CA ASP A 212 -9.47 13.89 -16.73
C ASP A 212 -10.42 13.09 -15.82
N GLY A 213 -9.98 12.82 -14.57
CA GLY A 213 -10.79 12.12 -13.58
C GLY A 213 -11.01 10.64 -13.92
N GLY A 214 -10.03 9.98 -14.53
CA GLY A 214 -10.04 8.56 -14.84
C GLY A 214 -10.75 8.20 -16.15
N ILE A 215 -11.11 9.20 -17.01
CA ILE A 215 -11.73 8.94 -18.31
C ILE A 215 -10.69 8.33 -19.27
N THR A 216 -9.50 8.93 -19.30
CA THR A 216 -8.36 8.39 -20.06
C THR A 216 -7.14 8.19 -19.17
N TRP A 217 -6.36 7.18 -19.49
CA TRP A 217 -5.13 6.83 -18.77
C TRP A 217 -3.93 6.84 -19.72
N LYS A 218 -2.79 7.29 -19.23
CA LYS A 218 -1.55 7.42 -19.97
C LYS A 218 -0.39 6.85 -19.16
N ALA A 219 0.63 6.30 -19.84
CA ALA A 219 1.91 5.99 -19.20
C ALA A 219 2.69 7.26 -18.89
N GLY A 220 3.35 7.25 -17.75
CA GLY A 220 4.46 8.15 -17.46
C GLY A 220 5.78 7.61 -17.99
N ASP A 221 6.89 8.14 -17.48
CA ASP A 221 8.22 7.58 -17.72
C ASP A 221 8.48 6.34 -16.83
N ILE A 222 9.46 5.51 -17.23
CA ILE A 222 10.09 4.57 -16.30
C ILE A 222 10.80 5.41 -15.23
N ALA A 223 10.34 5.29 -13.99
CA ALA A 223 10.86 6.03 -12.85
C ALA A 223 12.07 5.34 -12.21
N VAL A 224 12.03 4.00 -12.16
CA VAL A 224 13.11 3.17 -11.61
C VAL A 224 13.44 2.07 -12.61
N PRO A 225 14.57 2.20 -13.36
CA PRO A 225 15.03 1.20 -14.30
C PRO A 225 15.68 0.01 -13.59
N ASN A 226 15.83 -1.12 -14.29
CA ASN A 226 16.57 -2.28 -13.83
C ASN A 226 18.01 -2.24 -14.36
N GLU A 227 18.84 -1.44 -13.75
CA GLU A 227 20.23 -1.24 -14.19
C GLU A 227 21.20 -1.10 -13.01
N GLY A 228 22.48 -1.29 -13.25
CA GLY A 228 23.53 -1.15 -12.24
C GLY A 228 23.20 -1.90 -10.95
N GLU A 229 23.10 -1.17 -9.83
CA GLU A 229 22.73 -1.71 -8.52
C GLU A 229 21.21 -1.77 -8.30
N LEU A 230 20.41 -1.13 -9.16
CA LEU A 230 18.95 -1.13 -9.09
C LEU A 230 18.42 -2.46 -9.65
N LYS A 231 18.14 -3.43 -8.78
CA LYS A 231 17.75 -4.77 -9.22
C LYS A 231 16.27 -5.05 -8.99
N ASN A 232 15.60 -5.35 -10.11
CA ASN A 232 14.18 -5.75 -10.15
C ASN A 232 13.29 -4.82 -9.30
N PRO A 233 13.28 -3.49 -9.56
CA PRO A 233 12.33 -2.60 -8.94
C PRO A 233 10.92 -3.00 -9.36
N ASN A 234 9.99 -3.01 -8.40
CA ASN A 234 8.63 -3.46 -8.67
C ASN A 234 7.61 -2.73 -7.77
N GLU A 235 6.96 -3.38 -6.84
CA GLU A 235 5.90 -2.82 -6.01
C GLU A 235 6.29 -1.50 -5.34
N THR A 236 5.48 -0.48 -5.62
CA THR A 236 5.83 0.91 -5.34
C THR A 236 4.67 1.62 -4.67
N SER A 237 4.99 2.37 -3.61
CA SER A 237 4.05 3.29 -2.95
C SER A 237 4.32 4.72 -3.42
N VAL A 238 3.31 5.58 -3.33
CA VAL A 238 3.35 6.96 -3.82
C VAL A 238 2.83 7.95 -2.77
N ALA A 239 3.44 9.13 -2.70
CA ALA A 239 2.96 10.24 -1.90
C ALA A 239 3.27 11.60 -2.56
N GLU A 240 2.38 12.59 -2.40
CA GLU A 240 2.66 13.98 -2.73
C GLU A 240 3.34 14.66 -1.54
N LEU A 241 4.50 15.25 -1.78
CA LEU A 241 5.30 15.95 -0.79
C LEU A 241 4.75 17.37 -0.49
N SER A 242 5.24 18.01 0.57
CA SER A 242 4.77 19.34 0.96
C SER A 242 5.03 20.41 -0.09
N ASP A 243 6.09 20.26 -0.87
CA ASP A 243 6.48 21.15 -1.98
C ASP A 243 5.76 20.84 -3.30
N GLY A 244 4.85 19.85 -3.32
CA GLY A 244 4.07 19.44 -4.49
C GLY A 244 4.74 18.40 -5.38
N ARG A 245 6.00 18.02 -5.12
CA ARG A 245 6.61 16.89 -5.82
C ARG A 245 5.93 15.58 -5.42
N VAL A 246 5.97 14.61 -6.31
CA VAL A 246 5.51 13.25 -6.08
C VAL A 246 6.72 12.37 -5.80
N MET A 247 6.66 11.64 -4.69
CA MET A 247 7.68 10.64 -4.30
C MET A 247 7.18 9.25 -4.64
N LEU A 248 8.02 8.44 -5.25
CA LEU A 248 7.89 6.98 -5.30
C LEU A 248 8.86 6.34 -4.32
N ASN A 249 8.34 5.36 -3.59
CA ASN A 249 9.11 4.52 -2.66
C ASN A 249 8.99 3.07 -3.14
N THR A 250 10.04 2.56 -3.76
CA THR A 250 10.02 1.35 -4.57
C THR A 250 10.75 0.20 -3.89
N ARG A 251 10.11 -0.98 -3.90
CA ARG A 251 10.69 -2.26 -3.54
C ARG A 251 11.71 -2.69 -4.59
N SER A 252 12.82 -3.32 -4.15
CA SER A 252 13.80 -3.93 -5.03
C SER A 252 14.42 -5.18 -4.42
N VAL A 253 15.16 -5.96 -5.23
CA VAL A 253 15.99 -7.07 -4.76
C VAL A 253 17.48 -6.69 -4.76
N SER A 254 17.76 -5.41 -4.66
CA SER A 254 19.11 -4.85 -4.66
C SER A 254 19.92 -5.31 -3.43
N LYS A 255 21.23 -5.50 -3.60
CA LYS A 255 22.13 -5.89 -2.50
C LYS A 255 22.18 -4.89 -1.36
N ALA A 256 21.84 -3.63 -1.61
CA ALA A 256 21.75 -2.60 -0.58
C ALA A 256 20.71 -2.92 0.49
N SER A 257 19.69 -3.74 0.20
CA SER A 257 18.56 -4.05 1.10
C SER A 257 17.91 -2.79 1.66
N ARG A 258 17.70 -1.79 0.79
CA ARG A 258 17.10 -0.49 1.10
C ARG A 258 16.04 -0.14 0.07
N ARG A 259 15.05 0.63 0.51
CA ARG A 259 14.03 1.19 -0.38
C ARG A 259 14.67 2.17 -1.36
N LEU A 260 14.14 2.18 -2.59
CA LEU A 260 14.54 3.15 -3.62
C LEU A 260 13.57 4.33 -3.62
N ILE A 261 14.12 5.53 -3.57
CA ILE A 261 13.37 6.78 -3.60
C ILE A 261 13.68 7.53 -4.89
N THR A 262 12.64 8.00 -5.57
CA THR A 262 12.74 8.96 -6.68
C THR A 262 11.58 9.95 -6.60
N THR A 263 11.77 11.14 -7.13
CA THR A 263 10.77 12.22 -7.11
C THR A 263 10.56 12.82 -8.49
N SER A 264 9.35 13.31 -8.74
CA SER A 264 8.95 14.04 -9.95
C SER A 264 8.09 15.25 -9.58
N THR A 265 8.10 16.27 -10.41
CA THR A 265 7.26 17.48 -10.21
C THR A 265 5.81 17.28 -10.61
N ASP A 266 5.50 16.22 -11.39
CA ASP A 266 4.17 15.99 -11.95
C ASP A 266 3.64 14.56 -11.72
N GLY A 267 4.46 13.68 -11.11
CA GLY A 267 4.12 12.29 -10.83
C GLY A 267 4.07 11.37 -12.06
N ALA A 268 4.50 11.87 -13.22
CA ALA A 268 4.49 11.11 -14.47
C ALA A 268 5.83 11.13 -15.18
N THR A 269 6.50 12.27 -15.23
CA THR A 269 7.70 12.48 -16.03
C THR A 269 8.83 13.14 -15.22
N GLY A 270 10.03 13.19 -15.80
CA GLY A 270 11.15 13.94 -15.21
C GLY A 270 11.57 13.43 -13.82
N TRP A 271 11.56 12.13 -13.61
CA TRP A 271 11.97 11.51 -12.35
C TRP A 271 13.44 11.76 -12.04
N SER A 272 13.72 12.09 -10.77
CA SER A 272 15.10 12.17 -10.28
C SER A 272 15.80 10.81 -10.37
N THR A 273 17.13 10.79 -10.40
CA THR A 273 17.88 9.54 -10.28
C THR A 273 17.48 8.81 -9.00
N PRO A 274 17.06 7.53 -9.09
CA PRO A 274 16.67 6.75 -7.92
C PRO A 274 17.86 6.57 -6.97
N ALA A 275 17.60 6.73 -5.65
CA ALA A 275 18.60 6.57 -4.62
C ALA A 275 18.11 5.65 -3.51
N PHE A 276 19.02 4.91 -2.87
CA PHE A 276 18.70 4.10 -1.70
C PHE A 276 18.53 4.98 -0.45
N ASP A 277 17.44 4.78 0.26
CA ASP A 277 17.22 5.41 1.57
C ASP A 277 17.89 4.59 2.68
N ALA A 278 18.86 5.17 3.36
CA ALA A 278 19.66 4.47 4.38
C ALA A 278 18.83 3.98 5.59
N ALA A 279 17.74 4.68 5.93
CA ALA A 279 16.89 4.37 7.08
C ALA A 279 15.78 3.34 6.76
N LEU A 280 15.40 3.19 5.50
CA LEU A 280 14.30 2.33 5.09
C LEU A 280 14.79 0.96 4.63
N TRP A 281 14.74 -0.01 5.54
CA TRP A 281 15.11 -1.40 5.26
C TRP A 281 14.14 -2.05 4.28
N GLU A 282 14.68 -2.88 3.36
CA GLU A 282 13.94 -3.57 2.32
C GLU A 282 14.10 -5.09 2.45
N PRO A 283 13.14 -5.76 3.11
CA PRO A 283 13.13 -7.21 3.24
C PRO A 283 12.51 -7.91 2.01
N ILE A 284 12.50 -7.27 0.86
CA ILE A 284 11.83 -7.70 -0.37
C ILE A 284 10.32 -7.85 -0.12
N CYS A 285 9.71 -6.74 0.29
CA CYS A 285 8.30 -6.68 0.67
C CYS A 285 7.69 -5.35 0.24
N MET A 286 6.43 -5.37 -0.22
CA MET A 286 5.64 -4.16 -0.42
C MET A 286 5.51 -3.38 0.90
N ALA A 287 5.40 -2.08 0.81
CA ALA A 287 5.33 -1.15 1.95
C ALA A 287 4.23 -0.11 1.74
N GLY A 288 3.62 0.37 2.83
CA GLY A 288 2.72 1.52 2.81
C GLY A 288 3.48 2.84 2.95
N LEU A 289 3.04 3.87 2.24
CA LEU A 289 3.53 5.25 2.35
C LEU A 289 2.34 6.21 2.37
N LEU A 290 2.28 7.09 3.36
CA LEU A 290 1.18 8.04 3.53
C LEU A 290 1.71 9.42 3.89
N ALA A 291 1.35 10.45 3.12
CA ALA A 291 1.49 11.84 3.53
C ALA A 291 0.30 12.25 4.40
N LEU A 292 0.56 12.89 5.54
CA LEU A 292 -0.51 13.36 6.42
C LEU A 292 -1.05 14.71 5.92
N PRO A 293 -2.31 14.80 5.47
CA PRO A 293 -2.84 16.03 4.85
C PRO A 293 -2.84 17.24 5.81
N GLN A 294 -3.04 17.00 7.10
CA GLN A 294 -3.10 18.04 8.12
C GLN A 294 -1.72 18.50 8.64
N GLN A 295 -0.65 17.81 8.26
CA GLN A 295 0.71 18.05 8.72
C GLN A 295 1.70 18.02 7.54
N PRO A 296 1.77 19.09 6.73
CA PRO A 296 2.68 19.15 5.57
C PRO A 296 4.12 18.77 5.93
N GLY A 297 4.76 17.97 5.08
CA GLY A 297 6.10 17.42 5.31
C GLY A 297 6.13 16.17 6.21
N THR A 298 4.98 15.77 6.78
CA THR A 298 4.90 14.55 7.59
C THR A 298 4.51 13.36 6.75
N LEU A 299 5.40 12.34 6.73
CA LEU A 299 5.16 11.06 6.07
C LEU A 299 5.16 9.93 7.09
N LEU A 300 4.30 8.95 6.87
CA LEU A 300 4.31 7.65 7.53
C LEU A 300 4.73 6.59 6.53
N PHE A 301 5.55 5.65 6.98
CA PHE A 301 5.98 4.50 6.20
C PHE A 301 5.79 3.23 7.01
N SER A 302 5.22 2.19 6.41
CA SER A 302 5.00 0.89 7.07
C SER A 302 5.60 -0.24 6.27
N ASN A 303 6.45 -1.05 6.91
CA ASN A 303 6.96 -2.30 6.35
C ASN A 303 7.51 -3.22 7.44
N PRO A 304 7.75 -4.52 7.14
CA PRO A 304 8.52 -5.38 8.03
C PRO A 304 9.92 -4.81 8.27
N HIS A 305 10.25 -4.48 9.52
CA HIS A 305 11.56 -3.96 9.90
C HIS A 305 12.51 -5.11 10.25
N SER A 306 12.88 -5.87 9.23
CA SER A 306 13.74 -7.04 9.39
C SER A 306 14.63 -7.23 8.17
N LEU A 307 15.88 -7.61 8.42
CA LEU A 307 16.84 -8.06 7.41
C LEU A 307 17.45 -9.37 7.85
N GLU A 308 18.02 -10.12 6.93
CA GLU A 308 18.88 -11.24 7.26
C GLU A 308 20.20 -10.69 7.80
N LEU A 309 20.58 -11.15 8.99
CA LEU A 309 21.76 -10.67 9.69
C LEU A 309 22.82 -11.78 9.73
N ASP A 310 24.08 -11.41 9.65
CA ASP A 310 25.21 -12.29 9.91
C ASP A 310 25.41 -12.57 11.42
N ALA A 311 26.42 -13.37 11.76
CA ALA A 311 26.75 -13.71 13.14
C ALA A 311 27.15 -12.48 14.00
N ALA A 312 27.56 -11.38 13.39
CA ALA A 312 27.88 -10.12 14.05
C ALA A 312 26.68 -9.16 14.15
N GLY A 313 25.49 -9.60 13.68
CA GLY A 313 24.27 -8.80 13.67
C GLY A 313 24.23 -7.75 12.55
N GLN A 314 25.09 -7.85 11.53
CA GLN A 314 25.09 -6.93 10.39
C GLN A 314 24.21 -7.47 9.25
N PRO A 315 23.51 -6.59 8.51
CA PRO A 315 22.73 -7.01 7.35
C PRO A 315 23.58 -7.72 6.29
N ILE A 316 23.14 -8.92 5.88
CA ILE A 316 23.76 -9.64 4.77
C ILE A 316 23.34 -8.96 3.47
N PRO A 317 24.28 -8.47 2.63
CA PRO A 317 23.95 -7.82 1.37
C PRO A 317 23.13 -8.71 0.43
N GLY A 318 21.93 -8.28 0.09
CA GLY A 318 21.00 -9.05 -0.75
C GLY A 318 20.32 -10.21 -0.03
N GLY A 319 20.52 -10.34 1.28
CA GLY A 319 19.85 -11.32 2.12
C GLY A 319 18.35 -11.07 2.15
N ARG A 320 17.56 -12.14 1.98
CA ARG A 320 16.10 -12.09 2.10
C ARG A 320 15.72 -12.24 3.56
N GLY A 321 15.58 -11.15 4.28
CA GLY A 321 15.08 -11.18 5.65
C GLY A 321 13.72 -11.90 5.73
N LYS A 322 13.47 -12.62 6.80
CA LYS A 322 12.13 -13.13 7.08
C LYS A 322 11.21 -11.92 7.29
N ARG A 323 10.11 -11.83 6.54
CA ARG A 323 9.13 -10.75 6.69
C ARG A 323 8.51 -10.82 8.08
N ARG A 324 8.92 -9.92 8.95
CA ARG A 324 8.48 -9.87 10.36
C ARG A 324 8.69 -8.49 10.96
N ASN A 325 8.06 -8.27 12.12
CA ASN A 325 8.15 -7.04 12.89
C ASN A 325 7.70 -5.82 12.09
N LEU A 326 6.43 -5.86 11.62
CA LEU A 326 5.84 -4.72 10.93
C LEU A 326 5.99 -3.48 11.81
N SER A 327 6.64 -2.46 11.27
CA SER A 327 6.92 -1.23 11.99
C SER A 327 6.41 -0.01 11.22
N ILE A 328 6.01 1.01 11.97
CA ILE A 328 5.62 2.32 11.44
C ILE A 328 6.78 3.27 11.67
N LYS A 329 7.18 3.97 10.63
CA LYS A 329 8.21 5.01 10.67
C LYS A 329 7.59 6.37 10.38
N LEU A 330 8.14 7.41 10.99
CA LEU A 330 7.67 8.78 10.84
C LEU A 330 8.83 9.67 10.37
N SER A 331 8.56 10.43 9.33
CA SER A 331 9.35 11.56 8.87
C SER A 331 8.57 12.88 9.07
N ARG A 332 9.26 13.99 9.33
CA ARG A 332 8.69 15.35 9.40
C ARG A 332 9.34 16.33 8.43
N ASP A 333 10.10 15.81 7.47
CA ASP A 333 10.92 16.56 6.53
C ASP A 333 10.82 16.01 5.09
N ASP A 334 9.60 15.58 4.70
CA ASP A 334 9.33 15.01 3.38
C ASP A 334 10.16 13.75 3.08
N GLY A 335 10.40 12.92 4.10
CA GLY A 335 11.10 11.65 3.95
C GLY A 335 12.62 11.74 3.88
N LYS A 336 13.22 12.88 4.19
CA LYS A 336 14.69 13.03 4.24
C LYS A 336 15.29 12.31 5.45
N THR A 337 14.57 12.30 6.56
CA THR A 337 14.96 11.55 7.78
C THR A 337 13.76 10.81 8.37
N TRP A 338 14.04 9.70 9.08
CA TRP A 338 13.05 8.84 9.71
C TRP A 338 13.41 8.59 11.19
N PRO A 339 13.32 9.61 12.05
CA PRO A 339 13.78 9.53 13.44
C PRO A 339 12.93 8.63 14.34
N VAL A 340 11.70 8.32 13.94
CA VAL A 340 10.81 7.44 14.71
C VAL A 340 10.62 6.14 13.96
N ASN A 341 10.79 5.03 14.69
CA ASN A 341 10.50 3.67 14.21
C ASN A 341 9.89 2.88 15.35
N ARG A 342 8.60 2.50 15.22
CA ARG A 342 7.90 1.75 16.25
C ARG A 342 7.27 0.49 15.69
N THR A 343 7.52 -0.65 16.32
CA THR A 343 6.92 -1.93 15.93
C THR A 343 5.44 -1.93 16.29
N LEU A 344 4.62 -2.21 15.28
CA LEU A 344 3.17 -2.36 15.38
C LEU A 344 2.77 -3.83 15.59
N GLU A 345 3.46 -4.75 14.91
CA GLU A 345 3.21 -6.18 14.98
C GLU A 345 4.54 -6.92 15.13
N GLU A 346 4.73 -7.60 16.26
CA GLU A 346 5.87 -8.50 16.48
C GLU A 346 5.65 -9.83 15.76
N GLY A 347 6.73 -10.44 15.27
CA GLY A 347 6.66 -11.72 14.60
C GLY A 347 6.25 -11.64 13.12
N PRO A 348 5.74 -12.73 12.52
CA PRO A 348 5.42 -12.80 11.09
C PRO A 348 4.43 -11.74 10.66
N SER A 349 4.84 -10.91 9.71
CA SER A 349 4.03 -9.84 9.12
C SER A 349 4.62 -9.47 7.76
N ALA A 350 3.79 -8.99 6.82
CA ALA A 350 4.27 -8.76 5.47
C ALA A 350 3.73 -7.43 4.87
N TYR A 351 2.94 -7.51 3.81
CA TYR A 351 2.43 -6.34 3.11
C TYR A 351 1.57 -5.48 4.02
N SER A 352 1.61 -4.18 3.81
CA SER A 352 0.81 -3.21 4.57
C SER A 352 0.48 -1.98 3.73
N ASP A 353 -0.63 -1.35 4.06
CA ASP A 353 -1.02 -0.06 3.52
C ASP A 353 -1.54 0.85 4.63
N LEU A 354 -1.50 2.17 4.41
CA LEU A 354 -1.78 3.20 5.42
C LEU A 354 -2.87 4.16 4.94
N ALA A 355 -3.73 4.57 5.86
CA ALA A 355 -4.69 5.66 5.65
C ALA A 355 -4.84 6.48 6.93
N VAL A 356 -5.45 7.67 6.83
CA VAL A 356 -5.73 8.53 7.96
C VAL A 356 -7.18 9.00 7.93
N LEU A 357 -7.84 8.94 9.09
CA LEU A 357 -9.19 9.46 9.28
C LEU A 357 -9.18 10.99 9.42
N PRO A 358 -10.32 11.67 9.19
CA PRO A 358 -10.43 13.11 9.37
C PRO A 358 -10.06 13.61 10.78
N ASP A 359 -10.23 12.77 11.81
CA ASP A 359 -9.85 13.08 13.20
C ASP A 359 -8.36 12.84 13.51
N GLY A 360 -7.57 12.46 12.50
CA GLY A 360 -6.13 12.18 12.63
C GLY A 360 -5.80 10.76 13.12
N THR A 361 -6.80 9.89 13.32
CA THR A 361 -6.55 8.47 13.62
C THR A 361 -5.91 7.79 12.41
N ILE A 362 -4.78 7.12 12.63
CA ILE A 362 -4.05 6.38 11.59
C ILE A 362 -4.60 4.96 11.53
N LEU A 363 -4.76 4.47 10.31
CA LEU A 363 -5.13 3.10 9.99
C LEU A 363 -3.96 2.43 9.28
N CYS A 364 -3.60 1.22 9.73
CA CYS A 364 -2.67 0.35 9.04
C CYS A 364 -3.36 -0.99 8.76
N PHE A 365 -3.55 -1.31 7.49
CA PHE A 365 -4.10 -2.60 7.05
C PHE A 365 -2.97 -3.48 6.57
N TYR A 366 -2.80 -4.67 7.18
CA TYR A 366 -1.58 -5.44 6.99
C TYR A 366 -1.78 -6.95 7.11
N GLU A 367 -0.84 -7.70 6.52
CA GLU A 367 -0.73 -9.14 6.62
C GLU A 367 -0.04 -9.54 7.93
N ARG A 368 -0.66 -10.46 8.69
CA ARG A 368 -0.02 -11.17 9.80
C ARG A 368 -0.51 -12.62 9.84
N ASP A 369 0.40 -13.57 10.00
CA ASP A 369 0.08 -14.99 9.91
C ASP A 369 -0.76 -15.30 8.65
N LYS A 370 -2.00 -15.78 8.84
CA LYS A 370 -2.97 -16.01 7.75
C LYS A 370 -4.12 -14.99 7.76
N ARG A 371 -3.91 -13.79 8.31
CA ARG A 371 -4.94 -12.78 8.51
C ARG A 371 -4.57 -11.47 7.85
N LEU A 372 -5.59 -10.72 7.49
CA LEU A 372 -5.48 -9.30 7.21
C LEU A 372 -6.14 -8.51 8.34
N THR A 373 -5.35 -7.69 9.01
CA THR A 373 -5.71 -6.96 10.23
C THR A 373 -5.65 -5.46 9.98
N VAL A 374 -6.66 -4.73 10.44
CA VAL A 374 -6.59 -3.25 10.57
C VAL A 374 -6.16 -2.91 11.98
N ALA A 375 -5.09 -2.16 12.11
CA ALA A 375 -4.71 -1.47 13.34
C ALA A 375 -5.15 -0.01 13.27
N ARG A 376 -5.73 0.51 14.37
CA ARG A 376 -6.13 1.91 14.55
C ARG A 376 -5.33 2.50 15.71
N PHE A 377 -4.70 3.64 15.49
CA PHE A 377 -3.91 4.32 16.51
C PHE A 377 -3.77 5.81 16.24
N PRO A 378 -3.65 6.66 17.28
CA PRO A 378 -3.33 8.07 17.11
C PRO A 378 -1.84 8.27 16.85
N LEU A 379 -1.45 9.39 16.24
CA LEU A 379 -0.04 9.73 16.01
C LEU A 379 0.78 9.73 17.31
N GLY A 380 0.18 10.15 18.44
CA GLY A 380 0.83 10.11 19.75
C GLY A 380 1.28 8.72 20.19
N TRP A 381 0.61 7.65 19.74
CA TRP A 381 1.13 6.31 19.96
C TRP A 381 2.52 6.14 19.31
N LEU A 382 2.70 6.63 18.11
CA LEU A 382 3.96 6.49 17.39
C LEU A 382 5.08 7.33 18.00
N THR A 383 4.79 8.54 18.45
CA THR A 383 5.75 9.49 19.03
C THR A 383 6.01 9.29 20.52
N GLY A 384 5.16 8.52 21.20
CA GLY A 384 5.22 8.37 22.66
C GLY A 384 4.59 9.53 23.44
N ASP A 385 3.93 10.47 22.75
CA ASP A 385 3.29 11.60 23.37
C ASP A 385 1.98 11.19 24.04
N PRO A 386 1.67 11.68 25.26
CA PRO A 386 0.39 11.43 25.90
C PRO A 386 -0.75 12.05 25.09
N GLN A 387 -1.91 11.37 25.04
CA GLN A 387 -3.09 11.98 24.45
C GLN A 387 -3.57 13.18 25.30
N PRO A 388 -3.98 14.30 24.65
CA PRO A 388 -4.70 15.34 25.37
C PRO A 388 -5.96 14.72 25.98
N ALA A 389 -6.24 15.04 27.24
CA ALA A 389 -7.49 14.66 27.89
C ALA A 389 -8.66 15.17 27.03
N ARG A 390 -9.60 14.27 26.67
CA ARG A 390 -10.84 14.64 25.95
C ARG A 390 -11.80 15.34 26.86
#